data_8bb17f50ffdf0485b4d5e756cc15f41c
#
_entry.id   8bb17f50ffdf0485b4d5e756cc15f41c
#
_cell.length_a   1.000
_cell.length_b   1.000
_cell.length_c   1.000
_cell.angle_alpha   90.00
_cell.angle_beta   90.00
_cell.angle_gamma   90.00
#
_symmetry.space_group_name_H-M   'P 1'
#
loop_
_entity.id
_entity.type
_entity.pdbx_description
1 polymer ?
#
loop_
_entity_poly.entity_id
_entity_poly.type
_entity_poly.pdbx_seq_one_letter_code
_entity_poly.pdbx_strand_id
1 'polypeptide(L)'
;PPFKSVTLTVDPSVKYQPVVGFGGMYNPKIWCGDNLISASQLDKMYGAGGLGYSILRLMIYPNESDWSADVEAAKAAQANGAIIFACPWDCTDALADKITVNGKEMKHLKKENYEAYANHLIRYVTFMKEKGVNLYAISVQNEPDMEFTYWTPSEVVDFVKQYGARIRETGVKLMSPEACGMQPEYTDPIINNAEAFAQTDILAGHLYQGFTDLSSGYVKNRHDYICGVYSRIQGKTWWMTEHLFNDGENSDDSSKWEFLKWQYSLNHLGKEIHMCMEGYCSAYIYWYLKRFYGLMGDTDKRSPTSEGEITKNGYIMAHYAQYATETTRIKVVTNNEEVCATAYWDEKTGEVTIVLLNLNGASQWLEIPLAGIKKASAVETNETKNM
;
A
#
# COMPACT_ATOMS: atom_id res chain seq x y z
N PRO A 1 27.15 -29.77 -9.68
CA PRO A 1 25.84 -30.29 -10.08
C PRO A 1 25.31 -29.38 -11.20
N PRO A 2 24.66 -29.94 -12.23
CA PRO A 2 24.03 -29.11 -13.23
C PRO A 2 23.00 -28.22 -12.55
N PHE A 3 22.99 -26.92 -12.83
CA PHE A 3 21.99 -25.99 -12.35
C PHE A 3 20.61 -26.53 -12.78
N LYS A 4 19.71 -26.74 -11.85
CA LYS A 4 18.34 -27.06 -12.21
C LYS A 4 17.74 -25.83 -12.85
N SER A 5 17.25 -25.92 -14.07
CA SER A 5 16.52 -24.84 -14.70
C SER A 5 15.16 -24.69 -14.03
N VAL A 6 14.78 -23.44 -13.83
CA VAL A 6 13.42 -23.06 -13.40
C VAL A 6 12.64 -22.64 -14.63
N THR A 7 11.54 -23.31 -14.88
CA THR A 7 10.67 -22.99 -16.02
C THR A 7 9.53 -22.11 -15.54
N LEU A 8 9.36 -20.97 -16.21
CA LEU A 8 8.25 -20.03 -16.02
C LEU A 8 7.31 -20.11 -17.22
N THR A 9 6.12 -20.62 -17.02
CA THR A 9 5.10 -20.69 -18.07
C THR A 9 4.14 -19.52 -17.93
N VAL A 10 4.15 -18.61 -18.92
CA VAL A 10 3.30 -17.41 -18.96
C VAL A 10 2.14 -17.63 -19.92
N ASP A 11 0.93 -17.33 -19.47
CA ASP A 11 -0.27 -17.35 -20.30
C ASP A 11 -0.96 -15.97 -20.30
N PRO A 12 -0.68 -15.10 -21.28
CA PRO A 12 -1.26 -13.77 -21.35
C PRO A 12 -2.77 -13.75 -21.63
N SER A 13 -3.36 -14.88 -22.04
CA SER A 13 -4.80 -14.98 -22.26
C SER A 13 -5.60 -15.06 -20.98
N VAL A 14 -4.97 -15.46 -19.86
CA VAL A 14 -5.60 -15.54 -18.54
C VAL A 14 -5.26 -14.26 -17.77
N LYS A 15 -6.25 -13.37 -17.69
CA LYS A 15 -6.14 -12.05 -17.05
C LYS A 15 -6.77 -12.05 -15.67
N TYR A 16 -6.14 -11.34 -14.75
CA TYR A 16 -6.59 -11.17 -13.37
C TYR A 16 -6.94 -9.70 -13.08
N GLN A 17 -6.55 -9.16 -11.94
CA GLN A 17 -6.88 -7.80 -11.54
C GLN A 17 -6.09 -6.74 -12.32
N PRO A 18 -6.65 -5.51 -12.46
CA PRO A 18 -5.88 -4.36 -12.84
C PRO A 18 -4.92 -3.99 -11.70
N VAL A 19 -3.72 -3.55 -12.05
CA VAL A 19 -2.73 -3.04 -11.10
C VAL A 19 -2.67 -1.52 -11.24
N VAL A 20 -3.05 -0.82 -10.20
CA VAL A 20 -3.10 0.66 -10.19
C VAL A 20 -1.72 1.25 -9.93
N GLY A 21 -1.00 0.74 -8.93
CA GLY A 21 0.35 1.21 -8.67
C GLY A 21 0.88 0.91 -7.27
N PHE A 22 2.00 1.57 -6.96
CA PHE A 22 2.81 1.32 -5.77
C PHE A 22 3.37 2.64 -5.24
N GLY A 23 3.59 2.71 -3.94
CA GLY A 23 4.17 3.89 -3.34
C GLY A 23 4.25 3.80 -1.82
N GLY A 24 4.18 4.95 -1.17
CA GLY A 24 4.33 5.01 0.28
C GLY A 24 3.66 6.21 0.92
N MET A 25 3.78 6.24 2.23
CA MET A 25 3.21 7.25 3.12
C MET A 25 4.16 8.39 3.38
N TYR A 26 3.64 9.60 3.37
CA TYR A 26 4.30 10.81 3.84
C TYR A 26 3.38 11.61 4.77
N ASN A 27 3.85 11.89 5.99
CA ASN A 27 3.21 12.84 6.89
C ASN A 27 4.28 13.53 7.76
N PRO A 28 4.56 14.81 7.54
CA PRO A 28 5.66 15.50 8.22
C PRO A 28 5.34 15.99 9.63
N LYS A 29 4.08 15.93 10.07
CA LYS A 29 3.64 16.51 11.35
C LYS A 29 3.62 15.50 12.49
N ILE A 30 3.39 14.23 12.22
CA ILE A 30 3.17 13.20 13.23
C ILE A 30 4.04 11.98 12.90
N TRP A 31 4.70 11.41 13.92
CA TRP A 31 5.57 10.22 13.88
C TRP A 31 6.82 10.29 13.00
N CYS A 32 6.86 11.15 11.99
CA CYS A 32 8.03 11.29 11.12
C CYS A 32 9.09 12.24 11.68
N GLY A 33 8.78 13.00 12.73
CA GLY A 33 9.66 14.06 13.21
C GLY A 33 10.00 15.03 12.08
N ASP A 34 11.28 15.38 11.96
CA ASP A 34 11.77 16.28 10.90
C ASP A 34 12.16 15.55 9.60
N ASN A 35 11.65 14.33 9.35
CA ASN A 35 11.93 13.55 8.15
C ASN A 35 11.17 14.11 6.94
N LEU A 36 11.45 15.36 6.60
CA LEU A 36 10.91 16.01 5.42
C LEU A 36 11.48 15.39 4.14
N ILE A 37 10.63 15.27 3.14
CA ILE A 37 11.03 14.81 1.80
C ILE A 37 11.07 16.01 0.88
N SER A 38 12.24 16.29 0.29
CA SER A 38 12.39 17.35 -0.69
C SER A 38 11.82 16.93 -2.06
N ALA A 39 11.57 17.91 -2.92
CA ALA A 39 11.16 17.65 -4.31
C ALA A 39 12.18 16.75 -5.04
N SER A 40 13.47 17.02 -4.86
CA SER A 40 14.52 16.20 -5.49
C SER A 40 14.57 14.76 -4.96
N GLN A 41 14.22 14.52 -3.70
CA GLN A 41 14.09 13.17 -3.14
C GLN A 41 12.85 12.47 -3.70
N LEU A 42 11.74 13.18 -3.86
CA LEU A 42 10.54 12.64 -4.53
C LEU A 42 10.83 12.28 -5.99
N ASP A 43 11.60 13.09 -6.70
CA ASP A 43 12.02 12.82 -8.09
C ASP A 43 12.86 11.55 -8.22
N LYS A 44 13.60 11.15 -7.18
CA LYS A 44 14.30 9.85 -7.15
C LYS A 44 13.34 8.66 -7.12
N MET A 45 12.17 8.81 -6.52
CA MET A 45 11.21 7.73 -6.27
C MET A 45 10.06 7.69 -7.29
N TYR A 46 9.49 8.85 -7.62
CA TYR A 46 8.26 8.93 -8.40
C TYR A 46 8.47 9.13 -9.89
N GLY A 47 7.60 8.51 -10.70
CA GLY A 47 7.57 8.66 -12.15
C GLY A 47 8.67 7.91 -12.88
N ALA A 48 8.62 8.02 -14.21
CA ALA A 48 9.53 7.30 -15.11
C ALA A 48 11.01 7.73 -15.01
N GLY A 49 11.27 8.93 -14.52
CA GLY A 49 12.64 9.41 -14.26
C GLY A 49 13.23 8.93 -12.94
N GLY A 50 12.43 8.38 -12.05
CA GLY A 50 12.82 7.83 -10.77
C GLY A 50 12.62 6.30 -10.72
N LEU A 51 12.20 5.81 -9.56
CA LEU A 51 11.94 4.38 -9.34
C LEU A 51 10.54 3.92 -9.78
N GLY A 52 9.77 4.77 -10.43
CA GLY A 52 8.45 4.44 -10.98
C GLY A 52 7.32 4.44 -9.95
N TYR A 53 7.54 4.90 -8.72
CA TYR A 53 6.43 5.02 -7.76
C TYR A 53 5.33 5.89 -8.32
N SER A 54 4.09 5.51 -8.06
CA SER A 54 2.92 6.09 -8.71
C SER A 54 1.80 6.48 -7.76
N ILE A 55 1.94 6.19 -6.47
CA ILE A 55 0.93 6.50 -5.46
C ILE A 55 1.60 7.13 -4.24
N LEU A 56 1.05 8.26 -3.78
CA LEU A 56 1.43 8.90 -2.52
C LEU A 56 0.24 8.92 -1.58
N ARG A 57 0.44 8.42 -0.36
CA ARG A 57 -0.53 8.47 0.73
C ARG A 57 -0.22 9.60 1.68
N LEU A 58 -1.23 10.38 2.03
CA LEU A 58 -1.15 11.51 2.96
C LEU A 58 -2.05 11.30 4.17
N MET A 59 -1.81 12.07 5.24
CA MET A 59 -2.71 12.14 6.39
C MET A 59 -3.65 13.34 6.25
N ILE A 60 -4.93 13.13 6.56
CA ILE A 60 -5.86 14.23 6.81
C ILE A 60 -5.74 14.60 8.28
N TYR A 61 -5.04 15.68 8.58
CA TYR A 61 -4.87 16.14 9.95
C TYR A 61 -6.20 16.66 10.54
N PRO A 62 -6.47 16.41 11.84
CA PRO A 62 -7.67 16.91 12.47
C PRO A 62 -7.73 18.45 12.53
N ASN A 63 -6.58 19.11 12.67
CA ASN A 63 -6.47 20.57 12.65
C ASN A 63 -6.28 21.06 11.21
N GLU A 64 -7.19 21.87 10.73
CA GLU A 64 -7.15 22.41 9.36
C GLU A 64 -5.91 23.30 9.10
N SER A 65 -5.35 23.92 10.14
CA SER A 65 -4.10 24.70 10.07
C SER A 65 -2.88 23.85 9.66
N ASP A 66 -2.94 22.53 9.84
CA ASP A 66 -1.84 21.62 9.48
C ASP A 66 -1.92 21.09 8.04
N TRP A 67 -3.03 21.28 7.35
CA TRP A 67 -3.26 20.72 6.01
C TRP A 67 -2.24 21.16 4.95
N SER A 68 -1.61 22.33 5.15
CA SER A 68 -0.59 22.82 4.21
C SER A 68 0.75 22.09 4.30
N ALA A 69 0.97 21.30 5.35
CA ALA A 69 2.28 20.73 5.67
C ALA A 69 2.85 19.78 4.58
N ASP A 70 1.99 19.09 3.86
CA ASP A 70 2.37 18.11 2.84
C ASP A 70 2.00 18.52 1.40
N VAL A 71 1.48 19.73 1.21
CA VAL A 71 1.04 20.23 -0.10
C VAL A 71 2.17 20.22 -1.13
N GLU A 72 3.34 20.73 -0.79
CA GLU A 72 4.47 20.80 -1.73
C GLU A 72 4.99 19.42 -2.12
N ALA A 73 5.04 18.49 -1.18
CA ALA A 73 5.41 17.10 -1.46
C ALA A 73 4.37 16.43 -2.37
N ALA A 74 3.08 16.64 -2.11
CA ALA A 74 2.01 16.12 -2.95
C ALA A 74 2.06 16.67 -4.37
N LYS A 75 2.31 17.97 -4.53
CA LYS A 75 2.48 18.60 -5.85
C LYS A 75 3.67 18.05 -6.62
N ALA A 76 4.81 17.83 -5.94
CA ALA A 76 5.99 17.26 -6.57
C ALA A 76 5.76 15.82 -7.03
N ALA A 77 5.12 14.98 -6.22
CA ALA A 77 4.75 13.63 -6.61
C ALA A 77 3.75 13.64 -7.78
N GLN A 78 2.73 14.50 -7.71
CA GLN A 78 1.73 14.65 -8.77
C GLN A 78 2.35 15.11 -10.10
N ALA A 79 3.32 16.02 -10.05
CA ALA A 79 4.06 16.47 -11.24
C ALA A 79 4.85 15.32 -11.91
N ASN A 80 5.21 14.30 -11.16
CA ASN A 80 5.81 13.06 -11.67
C ASN A 80 4.77 11.99 -12.04
N GLY A 81 3.49 12.34 -12.12
CA GLY A 81 2.42 11.45 -12.54
C GLY A 81 1.80 10.60 -11.42
N ALA A 82 2.17 10.83 -10.16
CA ALA A 82 1.58 10.08 -9.06
C ALA A 82 0.13 10.47 -8.80
N ILE A 83 -0.68 9.49 -8.46
CA ILE A 83 -1.99 9.71 -7.83
C ILE A 83 -1.81 9.93 -6.33
N ILE A 84 -2.65 10.79 -5.76
CA ILE A 84 -2.58 11.18 -4.35
C ILE A 84 -3.86 10.72 -3.66
N PHE A 85 -3.73 10.05 -2.52
CA PHE A 85 -4.88 9.79 -1.66
C PHE A 85 -4.56 10.12 -0.20
N ALA A 86 -5.57 10.30 0.61
CA ALA A 86 -5.39 10.73 1.99
C ALA A 86 -6.34 10.02 2.95
N CYS A 87 -5.87 9.82 4.17
CA CYS A 87 -6.58 9.10 5.22
C CYS A 87 -6.59 9.90 6.52
N PRO A 88 -7.72 10.00 7.25
CA PRO A 88 -7.80 10.58 8.58
C PRO A 88 -7.47 9.54 9.66
N TRP A 89 -6.69 9.94 10.68
CA TRP A 89 -6.44 9.14 11.88
C TRP A 89 -7.36 9.54 13.02
N ASP A 90 -7.46 10.86 13.24
CA ASP A 90 -8.24 11.44 14.33
C ASP A 90 -9.30 12.42 13.84
N CYS A 91 -10.46 12.41 14.49
CA CYS A 91 -11.34 13.58 14.49
C CYS A 91 -10.89 14.58 15.58
N THR A 92 -11.37 15.82 15.49
CA THR A 92 -11.13 16.80 16.55
C THR A 92 -11.84 16.40 17.84
N ASP A 93 -11.30 16.81 19.00
CA ASP A 93 -11.91 16.51 20.31
C ASP A 93 -13.32 17.06 20.44
N ALA A 94 -13.61 18.18 19.76
CA ALA A 94 -14.97 18.76 19.74
C ALA A 94 -16.02 17.84 19.14
N LEU A 95 -15.64 16.92 18.25
CA LEU A 95 -16.54 15.96 17.59
C LEU A 95 -16.61 14.62 18.33
N ALA A 96 -15.70 14.39 19.27
CA ALA A 96 -15.48 13.10 19.92
C ALA A 96 -16.18 12.95 21.26
N ASP A 97 -16.44 11.71 21.62
CA ASP A 97 -16.63 11.23 22.97
C ASP A 97 -15.61 10.10 23.28
N LYS A 98 -15.86 9.39 24.35
CA LYS A 98 -15.08 8.23 24.73
C LYS A 98 -16.00 7.05 24.98
N ILE A 99 -15.63 5.89 24.48
CA ILE A 99 -16.32 4.64 24.72
C ILE A 99 -15.34 3.59 25.25
N THR A 100 -15.85 2.60 25.97
CA THR A 100 -15.05 1.48 26.45
C THR A 100 -15.17 0.30 25.51
N VAL A 101 -14.05 -0.14 24.96
CA VAL A 101 -13.95 -1.31 24.09
C VAL A 101 -12.96 -2.30 24.70
N ASN A 102 -13.44 -3.51 25.01
CA ASN A 102 -12.61 -4.55 25.65
C ASN A 102 -11.84 -4.04 26.90
N GLY A 103 -12.48 -3.22 27.71
CA GLY A 103 -11.92 -2.66 28.93
C GLY A 103 -10.95 -1.48 28.73
N LYS A 104 -10.73 -1.04 27.50
CA LYS A 104 -9.91 0.12 27.16
C LYS A 104 -10.78 1.30 26.73
N GLU A 105 -10.46 2.49 27.24
CA GLU A 105 -11.11 3.72 26.80
C GLU A 105 -10.59 4.13 25.42
N MET A 106 -11.50 4.34 24.47
CA MET A 106 -11.20 4.70 23.09
C MET A 106 -11.83 6.05 22.76
N LYS A 107 -11.11 6.89 22.03
CA LYS A 107 -11.69 8.06 21.34
C LYS A 107 -12.69 7.58 20.28
N HIS A 108 -13.80 8.26 20.18
CA HIS A 108 -14.92 7.82 19.33
C HIS A 108 -15.63 9.04 18.75
N LEU A 109 -15.98 9.01 17.47
CA LEU A 109 -16.77 10.05 16.82
C LEU A 109 -18.24 9.91 17.23
N LYS A 110 -18.80 10.99 17.80
CA LYS A 110 -20.25 11.02 18.13
C LYS A 110 -21.09 10.94 16.87
N LYS A 111 -22.17 10.13 16.91
CA LYS A 111 -23.07 9.96 15.78
C LYS A 111 -23.72 11.28 15.33
N GLU A 112 -24.10 12.14 16.25
CA GLU A 112 -24.63 13.47 15.97
C GLU A 112 -23.63 14.39 15.24
N ASN A 113 -22.35 14.07 15.25
CA ASN A 113 -21.28 14.82 14.59
C ASN A 113 -20.84 14.23 13.24
N TYR A 114 -21.54 13.22 12.72
CA TYR A 114 -21.21 12.61 11.42
C TYR A 114 -21.23 13.64 10.29
N GLU A 115 -22.22 14.53 10.26
CA GLU A 115 -22.28 15.59 9.25
C GLU A 115 -21.10 16.55 9.35
N ALA A 116 -20.75 16.97 10.56
CA ALA A 116 -19.60 17.86 10.79
C ALA A 116 -18.29 17.20 10.35
N TYR A 117 -18.13 15.91 10.62
CA TYR A 117 -16.97 15.12 10.17
C TYR A 117 -16.94 14.97 8.65
N ALA A 118 -18.06 14.66 8.00
CA ALA A 118 -18.16 14.62 6.54
C ALA A 118 -17.80 15.98 5.92
N ASN A 119 -18.26 17.08 6.49
CA ASN A 119 -17.92 18.42 6.06
C ASN A 119 -16.41 18.72 6.21
N HIS A 120 -15.81 18.24 7.28
CA HIS A 120 -14.35 18.35 7.48
C HIS A 120 -13.58 17.63 6.34
N LEU A 121 -13.96 16.41 5.99
CA LEU A 121 -13.36 15.68 4.88
C LEU A 121 -13.58 16.40 3.54
N ILE A 122 -14.77 16.92 3.29
CA ILE A 122 -15.09 17.66 2.08
C ILE A 122 -14.26 18.97 1.99
N ARG A 123 -14.12 19.70 3.11
CA ARG A 123 -13.26 20.90 3.14
C ARG A 123 -11.81 20.57 2.86
N TYR A 124 -11.31 19.43 3.34
CA TYR A 124 -9.94 18.98 3.02
C TYR A 124 -9.75 18.76 1.51
N VAL A 125 -10.69 18.08 0.87
CA VAL A 125 -10.64 17.87 -0.60
C VAL A 125 -10.63 19.20 -1.34
N THR A 126 -11.48 20.13 -0.95
CA THR A 126 -11.55 21.49 -1.54
C THR A 126 -10.26 22.26 -1.32
N PHE A 127 -9.74 22.24 -0.09
CA PHE A 127 -8.46 22.90 0.25
C PHE A 127 -7.32 22.37 -0.62
N MET A 128 -7.17 21.05 -0.74
CA MET A 128 -6.12 20.43 -1.54
C MET A 128 -6.23 20.81 -3.01
N LYS A 129 -7.45 20.83 -3.55
CA LYS A 129 -7.71 21.24 -4.93
C LYS A 129 -7.33 22.72 -5.17
N GLU A 130 -7.68 23.61 -4.26
CA GLU A 130 -7.29 25.03 -4.30
C GLU A 130 -5.77 25.23 -4.24
N LYS A 131 -5.05 24.31 -3.58
CA LYS A 131 -3.58 24.28 -3.54
C LYS A 131 -2.95 23.59 -4.75
N GLY A 132 -3.73 23.08 -5.68
CA GLY A 132 -3.24 22.42 -6.90
C GLY A 132 -3.00 20.92 -6.73
N VAL A 133 -3.51 20.30 -5.68
CA VAL A 133 -3.46 18.85 -5.47
C VAL A 133 -4.80 18.21 -5.76
N ASN A 134 -4.84 17.34 -6.78
CA ASN A 134 -6.02 16.58 -7.15
C ASN A 134 -6.02 15.22 -6.43
N LEU A 135 -6.85 15.09 -5.41
CA LEU A 135 -6.98 13.84 -4.68
C LEU A 135 -7.72 12.80 -5.54
N TYR A 136 -7.12 11.63 -5.66
CA TYR A 136 -7.72 10.47 -6.32
C TYR A 136 -8.77 9.81 -5.42
N ALA A 137 -8.44 9.66 -4.14
CA ALA A 137 -9.31 9.02 -3.15
C ALA A 137 -9.07 9.60 -1.75
N ILE A 138 -10.06 9.43 -0.89
CA ILE A 138 -9.90 9.56 0.56
C ILE A 138 -10.50 8.35 1.26
N SER A 139 -9.97 8.04 2.45
CA SER A 139 -10.53 7.03 3.36
C SER A 139 -11.47 7.69 4.36
N VAL A 140 -12.41 6.91 4.87
CA VAL A 140 -13.30 7.35 5.97
C VAL A 140 -12.52 7.44 7.28
N GLN A 141 -11.67 6.45 7.56
CA GLN A 141 -10.90 6.34 8.77
C GLN A 141 -9.72 5.39 8.57
N ASN A 142 -8.51 5.80 8.94
CA ASN A 142 -7.40 4.88 9.10
C ASN A 142 -7.62 4.01 10.33
N GLU A 143 -7.56 2.70 10.14
CA GLU A 143 -7.67 1.72 11.21
C GLU A 143 -8.82 1.98 12.19
N PRO A 144 -10.09 1.88 11.72
CA PRO A 144 -11.26 2.14 12.56
C PRO A 144 -11.36 1.18 13.77
N ASP A 145 -10.66 0.06 13.71
CA ASP A 145 -10.54 -0.95 14.75
C ASP A 145 -9.48 -0.63 15.83
N MET A 146 -8.77 0.49 15.69
CA MET A 146 -7.69 0.91 16.59
C MET A 146 -8.06 2.17 17.39
N GLU A 147 -7.13 2.63 18.22
CA GLU A 147 -7.36 3.66 19.25
C GLU A 147 -7.26 5.11 18.78
N PHE A 148 -7.02 5.38 17.50
CA PHE A 148 -6.95 6.76 17.00
C PHE A 148 -8.29 7.46 17.09
N THR A 149 -9.25 7.06 16.27
CA THR A 149 -10.68 7.25 16.44
C THR A 149 -11.33 5.92 16.15
N TYR A 150 -11.89 5.30 17.18
CA TYR A 150 -12.50 3.97 17.06
C TYR A 150 -13.90 4.07 16.45
N TRP A 151 -14.19 3.15 15.54
CA TRP A 151 -15.51 2.95 14.94
C TRP A 151 -15.90 1.49 15.07
N THR A 152 -17.14 1.21 15.44
CA THR A 152 -17.66 -0.14 15.25
C THR A 152 -17.87 -0.42 13.75
N PRO A 153 -17.91 -1.69 13.33
CA PRO A 153 -18.20 -2.02 11.93
C PRO A 153 -19.50 -1.43 11.41
N SER A 154 -20.56 -1.44 12.22
CA SER A 154 -21.85 -0.87 11.84
C SER A 154 -21.83 0.65 11.70
N GLU A 155 -21.02 1.34 12.51
CA GLU A 155 -20.87 2.80 12.41
C GLU A 155 -20.15 3.20 11.11
N VAL A 156 -19.14 2.44 10.68
CA VAL A 156 -18.50 2.67 9.37
C VAL A 156 -19.53 2.53 8.24
N VAL A 157 -20.34 1.46 8.28
CA VAL A 157 -21.42 1.24 7.30
C VAL A 157 -22.42 2.41 7.32
N ASP A 158 -22.89 2.83 8.49
CA ASP A 158 -23.87 3.91 8.63
C ASP A 158 -23.33 5.23 8.08
N PHE A 159 -22.07 5.57 8.38
CA PHE A 159 -21.45 6.77 7.87
C PHE A 159 -21.30 6.75 6.34
N VAL A 160 -20.82 5.65 5.78
CA VAL A 160 -20.67 5.49 4.33
C VAL A 160 -22.02 5.60 3.62
N LYS A 161 -23.06 4.98 4.15
CA LYS A 161 -24.43 5.09 3.61
C LYS A 161 -24.93 6.53 3.59
N GLN A 162 -24.74 7.26 4.69
CA GLN A 162 -25.32 8.60 4.85
C GLN A 162 -24.53 9.69 4.12
N TYR A 163 -23.21 9.58 4.09
CA TYR A 163 -22.33 10.67 3.63
C TYR A 163 -21.42 10.30 2.47
N GLY A 164 -21.34 9.02 2.09
CA GLY A 164 -20.45 8.56 1.03
C GLY A 164 -20.71 9.23 -0.31
N ALA A 165 -21.96 9.33 -0.72
CA ALA A 165 -22.35 10.00 -1.96
C ALA A 165 -21.92 11.47 -1.97
N ARG A 166 -22.17 12.18 -0.87
CA ARG A 166 -21.81 13.59 -0.73
C ARG A 166 -20.29 13.84 -0.77
N ILE A 167 -19.50 12.94 -0.20
CA ILE A 167 -18.03 13.02 -0.31
C ILE A 167 -17.60 12.77 -1.75
N ARG A 168 -18.16 11.77 -2.42
CA ARG A 168 -17.86 11.43 -3.82
C ARG A 168 -18.24 12.52 -4.82
N GLU A 169 -19.23 13.33 -4.52
CA GLU A 169 -19.61 14.51 -5.33
C GLU A 169 -18.47 15.54 -5.47
N THR A 170 -17.48 15.54 -4.59
CA THR A 170 -16.26 16.34 -4.72
C THR A 170 -15.34 15.88 -5.86
N GLY A 171 -15.60 14.70 -6.43
CA GLY A 171 -14.80 14.09 -7.49
C GLY A 171 -13.81 13.02 -7.01
N VAL A 172 -13.67 12.81 -5.69
CA VAL A 172 -12.79 11.78 -5.14
C VAL A 172 -13.49 10.41 -5.11
N LYS A 173 -12.69 9.35 -5.18
CA LYS A 173 -13.13 8.00 -4.82
C LYS A 173 -13.16 7.86 -3.30
N LEU A 174 -14.07 7.04 -2.79
CA LEU A 174 -14.14 6.72 -1.37
C LEU A 174 -13.58 5.32 -1.12
N MET A 175 -12.65 5.22 -0.17
CA MET A 175 -12.13 3.93 0.29
C MET A 175 -12.58 3.63 1.71
N SER A 176 -12.82 2.37 1.99
CA SER A 176 -13.29 1.85 3.27
C SER A 176 -13.10 0.32 3.29
N PRO A 177 -13.04 -0.34 4.46
CA PRO A 177 -13.00 0.24 5.81
C PRO A 177 -11.60 0.65 6.27
N GLU A 178 -10.54 0.18 5.63
CA GLU A 178 -9.13 0.43 5.98
C GLU A 178 -8.74 -0.06 7.39
N ALA A 179 -9.24 -1.24 7.77
CA ALA A 179 -8.93 -1.85 9.06
C ALA A 179 -7.45 -2.31 9.14
N CYS A 180 -6.90 -2.37 10.35
CA CYS A 180 -5.51 -2.72 10.65
C CYS A 180 -5.08 -4.09 10.07
N GLY A 181 -6.01 -5.03 10.01
CA GLY A 181 -5.73 -6.38 9.52
C GLY A 181 -6.53 -6.81 8.28
N MET A 182 -7.33 -5.95 7.66
CA MET A 182 -8.25 -6.30 6.58
C MET A 182 -9.05 -7.58 6.90
N GLN A 183 -9.80 -7.55 7.99
CA GLN A 183 -10.49 -8.70 8.52
C GLN A 183 -11.99 -8.71 8.15
N PRO A 184 -12.66 -9.89 8.20
CA PRO A 184 -14.07 -10.04 7.87
C PRO A 184 -14.98 -9.11 8.68
N GLU A 185 -14.67 -8.89 9.94
CA GLU A 185 -15.46 -8.08 10.86
C GLU A 185 -15.74 -6.66 10.34
N TYR A 186 -14.77 -6.02 9.68
CA TYR A 186 -14.94 -4.68 9.12
C TYR A 186 -15.22 -4.68 7.62
N THR A 187 -14.65 -5.62 6.87
CA THR A 187 -14.77 -5.66 5.40
C THR A 187 -16.12 -6.23 4.95
N ASP A 188 -16.60 -7.31 5.56
CA ASP A 188 -17.87 -7.94 5.18
C ASP A 188 -19.10 -7.05 5.38
N PRO A 189 -19.23 -6.26 6.46
CA PRO A 189 -20.35 -5.35 6.59
C PRO A 189 -20.47 -4.33 5.46
N ILE A 190 -19.37 -3.86 4.92
CA ILE A 190 -19.38 -2.97 3.74
C ILE A 190 -19.83 -3.73 2.50
N ILE A 191 -19.22 -4.88 2.21
CA ILE A 191 -19.52 -5.67 1.00
C ILE A 191 -20.98 -6.15 1.01
N ASN A 192 -21.49 -6.55 2.18
CA ASN A 192 -22.81 -7.14 2.32
C ASN A 192 -23.95 -6.11 2.46
N ASN A 193 -23.63 -4.83 2.59
CA ASN A 193 -24.62 -3.76 2.59
C ASN A 193 -24.63 -3.05 1.24
N ALA A 194 -25.68 -3.23 0.45
CA ALA A 194 -25.77 -2.72 -0.92
C ALA A 194 -25.55 -1.21 -1.03
N GLU A 195 -26.07 -0.42 -0.09
CA GLU A 195 -25.93 1.04 -0.10
C GLU A 195 -24.51 1.47 0.25
N ALA A 196 -23.91 0.89 1.29
CA ALA A 196 -22.53 1.18 1.67
C ALA A 196 -21.56 0.71 0.58
N PHE A 197 -21.77 -0.48 0.02
CA PHE A 197 -20.96 -1.01 -1.06
C PHE A 197 -21.03 -0.13 -2.32
N ALA A 198 -22.21 0.38 -2.67
CA ALA A 198 -22.38 1.30 -3.80
C ALA A 198 -21.55 2.59 -3.64
N GLN A 199 -21.34 3.07 -2.42
CA GLN A 199 -20.56 4.27 -2.13
C GLN A 199 -19.07 4.00 -1.93
N THR A 200 -18.64 2.75 -1.77
CA THR A 200 -17.24 2.38 -1.59
C THR A 200 -16.62 2.01 -2.94
N ASP A 201 -15.68 2.82 -3.41
CA ASP A 201 -15.01 2.58 -4.69
C ASP A 201 -13.81 1.64 -4.54
N ILE A 202 -13.14 1.67 -3.40
CA ILE A 202 -11.92 0.92 -3.10
C ILE A 202 -12.08 0.25 -1.74
N LEU A 203 -11.94 -1.08 -1.72
CA LEU A 203 -11.84 -1.83 -0.46
C LEU A 203 -10.38 -1.76 0.01
N ALA A 204 -10.15 -1.20 1.19
CA ALA A 204 -8.81 -1.01 1.71
C ALA A 204 -8.60 -1.73 3.04
N GLY A 205 -7.37 -2.15 3.28
CA GLY A 205 -6.96 -2.76 4.54
C GLY A 205 -5.45 -2.85 4.66
N HIS A 206 -4.98 -3.07 5.88
CA HIS A 206 -3.59 -3.24 6.24
C HIS A 206 -3.26 -4.71 6.54
N LEU A 207 -1.98 -5.04 6.74
CA LEU A 207 -1.54 -6.43 6.93
C LEU A 207 -0.75 -6.64 8.24
N TYR A 208 -0.90 -5.78 9.25
CA TYR A 208 -0.14 -5.83 10.49
C TYR A 208 -0.30 -7.13 11.29
N GLN A 209 -1.37 -7.87 11.10
CA GLN A 209 -1.56 -9.16 11.76
C GLN A 209 -0.89 -10.34 11.03
N GLY A 210 -0.10 -10.04 10.00
CA GLY A 210 0.62 -11.01 9.19
C GLY A 210 -0.17 -11.52 7.97
N PHE A 211 0.57 -11.91 6.92
CA PHE A 211 -0.03 -12.34 5.65
C PHE A 211 0.76 -13.48 4.98
N THR A 212 2.07 -13.54 5.19
CA THR A 212 2.98 -14.41 4.42
C THR A 212 3.40 -15.69 5.14
N ASP A 213 3.20 -15.79 6.44
CA ASP A 213 3.51 -17.00 7.20
C ASP A 213 2.32 -17.97 7.22
N LEU A 214 2.17 -18.72 6.15
CA LEU A 214 1.08 -19.68 5.99
C LEU A 214 1.22 -20.94 6.89
N SER A 215 2.31 -21.08 7.63
CA SER A 215 2.46 -22.13 8.64
C SER A 215 1.61 -21.85 9.89
N SER A 216 1.31 -20.59 10.16
CA SER A 216 0.35 -20.17 11.18
C SER A 216 -1.08 -20.32 10.66
N GLY A 217 -1.90 -21.13 11.34
CA GLY A 217 -3.31 -21.32 10.96
C GLY A 217 -4.10 -19.99 10.98
N TYR A 218 -3.80 -19.11 11.91
CA TYR A 218 -4.41 -17.79 11.98
C TYR A 218 -4.09 -16.94 10.75
N VAL A 219 -2.80 -16.84 10.40
CA VAL A 219 -2.36 -16.07 9.22
C VAL A 219 -2.88 -16.70 7.93
N LYS A 220 -2.86 -18.04 7.84
CA LYS A 220 -3.41 -18.74 6.68
C LYS A 220 -4.88 -18.43 6.47
N ASN A 221 -5.71 -18.47 7.50
CA ASN A 221 -7.13 -18.16 7.40
C ASN A 221 -7.36 -16.71 6.95
N ARG A 222 -6.59 -15.76 7.45
CA ARG A 222 -6.63 -14.37 6.99
C ARG A 222 -6.21 -14.22 5.54
N HIS A 223 -5.12 -14.86 5.16
CA HIS A 223 -4.64 -14.88 3.78
C HIS A 223 -5.73 -15.41 2.84
N ASP A 224 -6.33 -16.54 3.16
CA ASP A 224 -7.38 -17.15 2.35
C ASP A 224 -8.60 -16.22 2.25
N TYR A 225 -8.98 -15.57 3.35
CA TYR A 225 -10.04 -14.56 3.35
C TYR A 225 -9.72 -13.38 2.41
N ILE A 226 -8.56 -12.77 2.57
CA ILE A 226 -8.15 -11.58 1.80
C ILE A 226 -8.07 -11.92 0.30
N CYS A 227 -7.50 -13.07 -0.05
CA CYS A 227 -7.42 -13.53 -1.44
C CYS A 227 -8.81 -13.77 -2.07
N GLY A 228 -9.82 -14.05 -1.24
CA GLY A 228 -11.23 -14.21 -1.68
C GLY A 228 -11.99 -12.89 -1.89
N VAL A 229 -11.49 -11.77 -1.39
CA VAL A 229 -12.22 -10.49 -1.43
C VAL A 229 -12.49 -10.03 -2.86
N TYR A 230 -11.50 -10.10 -3.75
CA TYR A 230 -11.61 -9.60 -5.11
C TYR A 230 -12.79 -10.20 -5.89
N SER A 231 -13.07 -11.49 -5.72
CA SER A 231 -14.18 -12.16 -6.39
C SER A 231 -15.57 -11.68 -5.91
N ARG A 232 -15.63 -11.01 -4.77
CA ARG A 232 -16.86 -10.53 -4.13
C ARG A 232 -17.18 -9.06 -4.41
N ILE A 233 -16.27 -8.31 -5.02
CA ILE A 233 -16.36 -6.84 -5.11
C ILE A 233 -16.71 -6.32 -6.51
N GLN A 234 -17.17 -7.19 -7.41
CA GLN A 234 -17.85 -6.82 -8.66
C GLN A 234 -17.05 -5.84 -9.54
N GLY A 235 -15.77 -6.10 -9.72
CA GLY A 235 -14.89 -5.26 -10.55
C GLY A 235 -14.30 -4.03 -9.86
N LYS A 236 -14.66 -3.77 -8.62
CA LYS A 236 -13.94 -2.82 -7.76
C LYS A 236 -12.58 -3.41 -7.40
N THR A 237 -11.71 -2.59 -6.80
CA THR A 237 -10.35 -2.99 -6.43
C THR A 237 -10.19 -3.04 -4.92
N TRP A 238 -9.26 -3.89 -4.45
CA TRP A 238 -8.79 -3.78 -3.08
C TRP A 238 -7.33 -3.33 -3.04
N TRP A 239 -6.99 -2.48 -2.06
CA TRP A 239 -5.69 -1.89 -1.88
C TRP A 239 -5.13 -2.24 -0.50
N MET A 240 -3.88 -2.66 -0.45
CA MET A 240 -3.11 -2.74 0.77
C MET A 240 -2.49 -1.36 1.04
N THR A 241 -3.07 -0.59 1.95
CA THR A 241 -2.79 0.83 2.09
C THR A 241 -1.76 1.18 3.15
N GLU A 242 -1.34 0.19 3.97
CA GLU A 242 -0.27 0.39 4.94
C GLU A 242 0.31 -0.93 5.45
N HIS A 243 1.62 -1.05 5.43
CA HIS A 243 2.38 -2.02 6.21
C HIS A 243 3.85 -1.60 6.28
N LEU A 244 4.54 -2.00 7.33
CA LEU A 244 5.98 -1.85 7.50
C LEU A 244 6.60 -3.13 8.06
N PHE A 245 7.90 -3.26 7.87
CA PHE A 245 8.71 -4.33 8.48
C PHE A 245 9.85 -3.71 9.27
N ASN A 246 9.89 -3.95 10.56
CA ASN A 246 10.75 -3.26 11.50
C ASN A 246 11.07 -4.15 12.69
N ASP A 247 11.77 -5.26 12.44
CA ASP A 247 12.21 -6.16 13.50
C ASP A 247 13.48 -5.62 14.18
N GLY A 248 13.43 -5.45 15.48
CA GLY A 248 14.52 -4.89 16.28
C GLY A 248 14.45 -3.38 16.51
N GLU A 249 13.36 -2.71 16.18
CA GLU A 249 13.17 -1.25 16.37
C GLU A 249 13.58 -0.75 17.74
N ASN A 250 13.21 -1.47 18.79
CA ASN A 250 13.42 -1.07 20.18
C ASN A 250 14.76 -1.55 20.75
N SER A 251 15.63 -2.16 19.96
CA SER A 251 16.93 -2.64 20.40
C SER A 251 18.04 -1.65 20.09
N ASP A 252 18.86 -1.31 21.09
CA ASP A 252 20.12 -0.59 20.87
C ASP A 252 21.25 -1.50 20.36
N ASP A 253 21.06 -2.80 20.38
CA ASP A 253 22.01 -3.79 19.86
C ASP A 253 21.80 -3.99 18.36
N SER A 254 22.68 -3.42 17.56
CA SER A 254 22.61 -3.49 16.09
C SER A 254 22.67 -4.91 15.51
N SER A 255 23.21 -5.86 16.26
CA SER A 255 23.22 -7.27 15.82
C SER A 255 21.82 -7.88 15.73
N LYS A 256 20.85 -7.26 16.38
CA LYS A 256 19.42 -7.66 16.38
C LYS A 256 18.60 -6.96 15.29
N TRP A 257 19.21 -6.06 14.52
CA TRP A 257 18.50 -5.31 13.48
C TRP A 257 18.40 -6.12 12.19
N GLU A 258 17.51 -7.12 12.18
CA GLU A 258 17.32 -8.01 11.02
C GLU A 258 16.82 -7.27 9.78
N PHE A 259 16.04 -6.18 9.96
CA PHE A 259 15.54 -5.35 8.86
C PHE A 259 16.62 -4.68 8.00
N LEU A 260 17.88 -4.65 8.46
CA LEU A 260 19.02 -4.18 7.69
C LEU A 260 19.55 -5.22 6.69
N LYS A 261 19.18 -6.48 6.85
CA LYS A 261 19.70 -7.57 6.03
C LYS A 261 18.88 -7.70 4.74
N TRP A 262 19.57 -7.92 3.64
CA TRP A 262 18.94 -8.17 2.33
C TRP A 262 17.90 -9.29 2.39
N GLN A 263 18.26 -10.40 3.02
CA GLN A 263 17.35 -11.55 3.14
C GLN A 263 16.07 -11.21 3.92
N TYR A 264 16.15 -10.33 4.90
CA TYR A 264 14.97 -9.87 5.62
C TYR A 264 14.05 -9.07 4.69
N SER A 265 14.59 -8.10 3.97
CA SER A 265 13.83 -7.29 3.00
C SER A 265 13.18 -8.16 1.93
N LEU A 266 13.91 -9.12 1.38
CA LEU A 266 13.41 -10.04 0.36
C LEU A 266 12.28 -10.95 0.89
N ASN A 267 12.49 -11.55 2.06
CA ASN A 267 11.55 -12.51 2.65
C ASN A 267 10.32 -11.86 3.29
N HIS A 268 10.38 -10.56 3.58
CA HIS A 268 9.25 -9.80 4.15
C HIS A 268 8.60 -8.93 3.08
N LEU A 269 9.20 -7.80 2.72
CA LEU A 269 8.58 -6.87 1.76
C LEU A 269 8.42 -7.51 0.37
N GLY A 270 9.47 -8.12 -0.16
CA GLY A 270 9.41 -8.75 -1.49
C GLY A 270 8.35 -9.84 -1.55
N LYS A 271 8.37 -10.77 -0.59
CA LYS A 271 7.40 -11.86 -0.50
C LYS A 271 5.98 -11.36 -0.28
N GLU A 272 5.79 -10.32 0.54
CA GLU A 272 4.46 -9.78 0.81
C GLU A 272 3.86 -9.09 -0.43
N ILE A 273 4.63 -8.27 -1.15
CA ILE A 273 4.13 -7.67 -2.40
C ILE A 273 3.76 -8.77 -3.40
N HIS A 274 4.62 -9.78 -3.56
CA HIS A 274 4.33 -10.93 -4.41
C HIS A 274 2.99 -11.59 -4.04
N MET A 275 2.81 -11.93 -2.77
CA MET A 275 1.59 -12.59 -2.29
C MET A 275 0.36 -11.68 -2.37
N CYS A 276 0.51 -10.37 -2.17
CA CYS A 276 -0.56 -9.40 -2.41
C CYS A 276 -0.99 -9.39 -3.88
N MET A 277 -0.03 -9.40 -4.81
CA MET A 277 -0.36 -9.44 -6.23
C MET A 277 -1.09 -10.73 -6.59
N GLU A 278 -0.62 -11.90 -6.13
CA GLU A 278 -1.34 -13.17 -6.30
C GLU A 278 -2.72 -13.16 -5.63
N GLY A 279 -2.88 -12.44 -4.54
CA GLY A 279 -4.14 -12.21 -3.82
C GLY A 279 -5.06 -11.16 -4.45
N TYR A 280 -4.82 -10.77 -5.70
CA TYR A 280 -5.63 -9.81 -6.47
C TYR A 280 -5.61 -8.37 -5.92
N CYS A 281 -4.60 -7.98 -5.16
CA CYS A 281 -4.36 -6.61 -4.73
C CYS A 281 -4.07 -5.72 -5.95
N SER A 282 -4.62 -4.51 -5.97
CA SER A 282 -4.41 -3.56 -7.07
C SER A 282 -3.43 -2.44 -6.76
N ALA A 283 -3.12 -2.22 -5.49
CA ALA A 283 -2.13 -1.22 -5.08
C ALA A 283 -1.49 -1.62 -3.74
N TYR A 284 -0.20 -1.35 -3.61
CA TYR A 284 0.56 -1.63 -2.40
C TYR A 284 1.27 -0.37 -1.91
N ILE A 285 0.99 0.06 -0.69
CA ILE A 285 1.51 1.30 -0.09
C ILE A 285 2.27 0.98 1.20
N TYR A 286 3.54 1.37 1.24
CA TYR A 286 4.43 1.11 2.36
C TYR A 286 4.44 2.26 3.37
N TRP A 287 4.61 1.96 4.61
CA TRP A 287 4.77 2.89 5.72
C TRP A 287 6.21 2.88 6.23
N TYR A 288 7.06 3.85 6.05
CA TYR A 288 7.00 5.14 5.35
C TYR A 288 7.84 5.17 4.06
N LEU A 289 7.72 6.25 3.27
CA LEU A 289 8.70 6.56 2.23
C LEU A 289 10.09 6.76 2.83
N LYS A 290 10.26 7.65 3.80
CA LYS A 290 11.55 8.03 4.37
C LYS A 290 11.60 7.75 5.87
N ARG A 291 12.22 6.66 6.24
CA ARG A 291 12.49 6.22 7.62
C ARG A 291 13.63 5.21 7.59
N PHE A 292 14.23 4.91 8.76
CA PHE A 292 15.29 3.89 8.85
C PHE A 292 14.83 2.48 8.37
N TYR A 293 13.55 2.18 8.43
CA TYR A 293 12.94 0.97 7.87
C TYR A 293 12.17 1.22 6.55
N GLY A 294 12.29 2.42 6.02
CA GLY A 294 11.50 2.89 4.87
C GLY A 294 12.09 2.52 3.51
N LEU A 295 11.53 3.14 2.49
CA LEU A 295 11.96 2.98 1.10
C LEU A 295 13.17 3.89 0.76
N MET A 296 13.36 4.92 1.56
CA MET A 296 14.47 5.88 1.53
C MET A 296 15.01 6.04 2.95
N GLY A 297 16.33 6.13 3.09
CA GLY A 297 16.99 6.32 4.37
C GLY A 297 16.77 7.70 4.97
N ASP A 298 16.79 7.77 6.29
CA ASP A 298 16.68 8.99 7.08
C ASP A 298 17.96 9.27 7.91
N THR A 299 17.89 10.20 8.83
CA THR A 299 19.00 10.56 9.71
C THR A 299 19.17 9.68 10.94
N ASP A 300 18.29 8.70 11.14
CA ASP A 300 18.38 7.76 12.27
C ASP A 300 19.63 6.88 12.15
N LYS A 301 20.31 6.62 13.28
CA LYS A 301 21.48 5.74 13.34
C LYS A 301 21.25 4.33 12.80
N ARG A 302 19.99 3.89 12.74
CA ARG A 302 19.56 2.59 12.25
C ARG A 302 19.34 2.56 10.73
N SER A 303 19.39 3.72 10.07
CA SER A 303 19.16 3.80 8.63
C SER A 303 20.21 2.99 7.86
N PRO A 304 19.81 2.08 6.94
CA PRO A 304 20.75 1.26 6.17
C PRO A 304 21.49 2.03 5.10
N THR A 305 21.01 3.22 4.74
CA THR A 305 21.60 4.12 3.75
C THR A 305 21.71 5.52 4.31
N SER A 306 22.49 6.37 3.68
CA SER A 306 22.54 7.80 4.02
C SER A 306 21.17 8.44 3.80
N GLU A 307 20.92 9.54 4.49
CA GLU A 307 19.70 10.32 4.35
C GLU A 307 19.43 10.67 2.88
N GLY A 308 18.20 10.38 2.44
CA GLY A 308 17.77 10.65 1.07
C GLY A 308 18.26 9.66 0.01
N GLU A 309 18.93 8.58 0.41
CA GLU A 309 19.34 7.50 -0.49
C GLU A 309 18.36 6.32 -0.41
N ILE A 310 18.13 5.67 -1.54
CA ILE A 310 17.19 4.56 -1.68
C ILE A 310 17.70 3.33 -0.93
N THR A 311 16.85 2.69 -0.17
CA THR A 311 17.12 1.45 0.56
C THR A 311 16.87 0.20 -0.32
N LYS A 312 17.28 -0.98 0.16
CA LYS A 312 16.90 -2.24 -0.49
C LYS A 312 15.38 -2.41 -0.59
N ASN A 313 14.64 -1.98 0.43
CA ASN A 313 13.17 -1.95 0.37
C ASN A 313 12.68 -1.05 -0.77
N GLY A 314 13.30 0.09 -0.97
CA GLY A 314 12.98 1.00 -2.06
C GLY A 314 13.18 0.39 -3.44
N TYR A 315 14.26 -0.35 -3.64
CA TYR A 315 14.52 -1.06 -4.90
C TYR A 315 13.61 -2.27 -5.10
N ILE A 316 13.26 -3.00 -4.05
CA ILE A 316 12.26 -4.08 -4.14
C ILE A 316 10.92 -3.52 -4.61
N MET A 317 10.45 -2.43 -4.00
CA MET A 317 9.23 -1.74 -4.45
C MET A 317 9.34 -1.30 -5.92
N ALA A 318 10.50 -0.83 -6.34
CA ALA A 318 10.73 -0.32 -7.69
C ALA A 318 10.56 -1.39 -8.78
N HIS A 319 10.89 -2.66 -8.51
CA HIS A 319 10.66 -3.75 -9.47
C HIS A 319 9.18 -3.87 -9.83
N TYR A 320 8.31 -3.70 -8.86
CA TYR A 320 6.86 -3.68 -9.12
C TYR A 320 6.40 -2.34 -9.67
N ALA A 321 6.84 -1.24 -9.07
CA ALA A 321 6.38 0.09 -9.44
C ALA A 321 6.72 0.46 -10.88
N GLN A 322 7.93 0.18 -11.35
CA GLN A 322 8.34 0.51 -12.72
C GLN A 322 7.66 -0.35 -13.79
N TYR A 323 7.36 -1.60 -13.47
CA TYR A 323 6.99 -2.57 -14.51
C TYR A 323 5.58 -3.13 -14.38
N ALA A 324 4.92 -2.98 -13.24
CA ALA A 324 3.57 -3.48 -13.02
C ALA A 324 2.51 -2.37 -12.89
N THR A 325 2.89 -1.12 -12.72
CA THR A 325 1.96 0.01 -12.63
C THR A 325 1.14 0.16 -13.91
N GLU A 326 -0.17 0.37 -13.78
CA GLU A 326 -1.13 0.53 -14.89
C GLU A 326 -1.14 -0.66 -15.87
N THR A 327 -0.92 -1.85 -15.37
CA THR A 327 -0.98 -3.10 -16.12
C THR A 327 -2.12 -3.99 -15.64
N THR A 328 -2.28 -5.12 -16.32
CA THR A 328 -3.15 -6.21 -15.85
C THR A 328 -2.29 -7.39 -15.46
N ARG A 329 -2.49 -7.93 -14.24
CA ARG A 329 -1.81 -9.17 -13.88
C ARG A 329 -2.32 -10.32 -14.73
N ILE A 330 -1.40 -11.16 -15.22
CA ILE A 330 -1.68 -12.33 -16.04
C ILE A 330 -1.11 -13.59 -15.39
N LYS A 331 -1.51 -14.75 -15.92
CA LYS A 331 -1.09 -16.03 -15.36
C LYS A 331 0.37 -16.32 -15.63
N VAL A 332 1.10 -16.73 -14.59
CA VAL A 332 2.42 -17.35 -14.67
C VAL A 332 2.49 -18.51 -13.69
N VAL A 333 3.15 -19.58 -14.07
CA VAL A 333 3.38 -20.76 -13.23
C VAL A 333 4.87 -21.06 -13.21
N THR A 334 5.40 -21.29 -12.04
CA THR A 334 6.77 -21.74 -11.81
C THR A 334 6.80 -23.22 -11.42
N ASN A 335 7.83 -23.94 -11.83
CA ASN A 335 8.07 -25.31 -11.39
C ASN A 335 8.98 -25.42 -10.14
N ASN A 336 9.25 -24.30 -9.48
CA ASN A 336 10.09 -24.24 -8.27
C ASN A 336 9.47 -23.28 -7.26
N GLU A 337 9.09 -23.77 -6.10
CA GLU A 337 8.42 -22.99 -5.04
C GLU A 337 9.33 -21.91 -4.40
N GLU A 338 10.65 -22.04 -4.52
CA GLU A 338 11.60 -21.04 -4.03
C GLU A 338 11.83 -19.88 -5.01
N VAL A 339 11.26 -19.98 -6.23
CA VAL A 339 11.26 -18.90 -7.22
C VAL A 339 9.82 -18.43 -7.42
N CYS A 340 9.49 -17.34 -6.79
CA CYS A 340 8.17 -16.72 -6.87
C CYS A 340 8.09 -15.82 -8.10
N ALA A 341 7.01 -15.91 -8.85
CA ALA A 341 6.81 -15.09 -10.05
C ALA A 341 5.39 -14.54 -10.13
N THR A 342 5.27 -13.28 -10.53
CA THR A 342 4.03 -12.69 -11.02
C THR A 342 4.29 -12.06 -12.39
N ALA A 343 3.29 -12.04 -13.24
CA ALA A 343 3.41 -11.52 -14.59
C ALA A 343 2.33 -10.47 -14.88
N TYR A 344 2.69 -9.52 -15.71
CA TYR A 344 1.88 -8.34 -16.00
C TYR A 344 1.89 -8.06 -17.49
N TRP A 345 0.76 -7.63 -18.01
CA TRP A 345 0.59 -7.27 -19.40
C TRP A 345 0.18 -5.80 -19.52
N ASP A 346 0.96 -5.04 -20.26
CA ASP A 346 0.66 -3.67 -20.60
C ASP A 346 -0.19 -3.65 -21.89
N GLU A 347 -1.44 -3.27 -21.77
CA GLU A 347 -2.37 -3.22 -22.89
C GLU A 347 -1.99 -2.20 -23.95
N LYS A 348 -1.30 -1.11 -23.55
CA LYS A 348 -0.92 -0.03 -24.47
C LYS A 348 0.28 -0.40 -25.33
N THR A 349 1.24 -1.13 -24.78
CA THR A 349 2.51 -1.48 -25.45
C THR A 349 2.55 -2.93 -25.94
N GLY A 350 1.72 -3.81 -25.37
CA GLY A 350 1.77 -5.26 -25.56
C GLY A 350 2.94 -5.93 -24.84
N GLU A 351 3.66 -5.21 -23.99
CA GLU A 351 4.78 -5.76 -23.24
C GLU A 351 4.30 -6.67 -22.10
N VAL A 352 5.06 -7.74 -21.88
CA VAL A 352 4.88 -8.64 -20.75
C VAL A 352 6.06 -8.45 -19.81
N THR A 353 5.76 -8.17 -18.55
CA THR A 353 6.74 -8.12 -17.47
C THR A 353 6.57 -9.32 -16.56
N ILE A 354 7.69 -9.88 -16.11
CA ILE A 354 7.70 -10.90 -15.05
C ILE A 354 8.54 -10.34 -13.90
N VAL A 355 7.94 -10.25 -12.71
CA VAL A 355 8.68 -9.92 -11.49
C VAL A 355 8.95 -11.21 -10.73
N LEU A 356 10.22 -11.44 -10.46
CA LEU A 356 10.75 -12.67 -9.86
C LEU A 356 11.38 -12.40 -8.51
N LEU A 357 11.13 -13.29 -7.58
CA LEU A 357 11.83 -13.37 -6.30
C LEU A 357 12.54 -14.72 -6.24
N ASN A 358 13.85 -14.71 -6.21
CA ASN A 358 14.64 -15.91 -5.93
C ASN A 358 14.89 -16.02 -4.43
N LEU A 359 14.08 -16.81 -3.76
CA LEU A 359 14.21 -17.10 -2.31
C LEU A 359 15.21 -18.21 -2.03
N ASN A 360 15.71 -18.88 -3.06
CA ASN A 360 16.78 -19.86 -2.97
C ASN A 360 18.12 -19.13 -2.76
N GLY A 361 18.98 -19.62 -1.90
CA GLY A 361 20.28 -19.02 -1.62
C GLY A 361 21.31 -19.12 -2.75
N ALA A 362 20.94 -19.62 -3.94
CA ALA A 362 21.82 -19.82 -5.08
C ALA A 362 21.21 -19.26 -6.37
N SER A 363 22.05 -18.87 -7.31
CA SER A 363 21.62 -18.47 -8.65
C SER A 363 20.84 -19.56 -9.34
N GLN A 364 19.79 -19.19 -10.06
CA GLN A 364 18.93 -20.10 -10.80
C GLN A 364 19.01 -19.81 -12.30
N TRP A 365 18.95 -20.88 -13.09
CA TRP A 365 18.82 -20.77 -14.54
C TRP A 365 17.32 -20.72 -14.89
N LEU A 366 16.90 -19.68 -15.64
CA LEU A 366 15.49 -19.47 -15.97
C LEU A 366 15.22 -19.83 -17.44
N GLU A 367 14.17 -20.58 -17.66
CA GLU A 367 13.61 -20.85 -18.98
C GLU A 367 12.19 -20.26 -19.05
N ILE A 368 11.97 -19.37 -20.02
CA ILE A 368 10.70 -18.68 -20.20
C ILE A 368 10.18 -18.95 -21.62
N PRO A 369 9.47 -20.05 -21.85
CA PRO A 369 8.93 -20.40 -23.15
C PRO A 369 7.71 -19.52 -23.48
N LEU A 370 7.94 -18.35 -24.06
CA LEU A 370 6.90 -17.44 -24.49
C LEU A 370 7.06 -17.15 -25.99
N ALA A 371 6.07 -17.57 -26.77
CA ALA A 371 6.09 -17.40 -28.22
C ALA A 371 5.99 -15.93 -28.64
N GLY A 372 6.64 -15.57 -29.76
CA GLY A 372 6.54 -14.23 -30.33
C GLY A 372 7.44 -13.17 -29.70
N ILE A 373 8.29 -13.53 -28.75
CA ILE A 373 9.25 -12.61 -28.13
C ILE A 373 10.33 -12.21 -29.14
N LYS A 374 10.46 -10.90 -29.37
CA LYS A 374 11.49 -10.33 -30.26
C LYS A 374 12.67 -9.76 -29.47
N LYS A 375 12.44 -9.30 -28.25
CA LYS A 375 13.45 -8.69 -27.40
C LYS A 375 13.08 -8.91 -25.93
N ALA A 376 14.07 -9.15 -25.10
CA ALA A 376 13.93 -9.21 -23.66
C ALA A 376 15.04 -8.38 -23.01
N SER A 377 14.73 -7.79 -21.87
CA SER A 377 15.70 -7.13 -20.99
C SER A 377 15.43 -7.57 -19.55
N ALA A 378 16.43 -7.48 -18.70
CA ALA A 378 16.30 -7.82 -17.28
C ALA A 378 17.04 -6.81 -16.42
N VAL A 379 16.47 -6.55 -15.25
CA VAL A 379 17.10 -5.79 -14.17
C VAL A 379 17.10 -6.64 -12.91
N GLU A 380 18.09 -6.45 -12.07
CA GLU A 380 18.27 -7.26 -10.87
C GLU A 380 18.67 -6.39 -9.68
N THR A 381 18.05 -6.67 -8.55
CA THR A 381 18.51 -6.22 -7.23
C THR A 381 18.88 -7.43 -6.39
N ASN A 382 20.04 -7.39 -5.75
CA ASN A 382 20.48 -8.39 -4.81
C ASN A 382 21.24 -7.71 -3.65
N GLU A 383 21.95 -8.48 -2.83
CA GLU A 383 22.67 -7.92 -1.68
C GLU A 383 23.66 -6.81 -2.06
N THR A 384 24.34 -6.95 -3.18
CA THR A 384 25.44 -6.05 -3.62
C THR A 384 25.07 -5.17 -4.82
N LYS A 385 23.97 -5.47 -5.50
CA LYS A 385 23.55 -4.79 -6.73
C LYS A 385 22.18 -4.15 -6.54
N ASN A 386 22.00 -2.98 -7.12
CA ASN A 386 20.72 -2.29 -7.27
C ASN A 386 20.40 -2.18 -8.76
N MET A 387 19.10 -2.04 -9.07
CA MET A 387 18.60 -1.91 -10.44
C MET A 387 19.43 -0.96 -11.25
#